data_c4842c971fd50721d23f80d46013fbc8
#
_entry.id   c4842c971fd50721d23f80d46013fbc8
#
_cell.length_a   1.000
_cell.length_b   1.000
_cell.length_c   1.000
_cell.angle_alpha   90.00
_cell.angle_beta   90.00
_cell.angle_gamma   90.00
#
_symmetry.space_group_name_H-M   'P 1'
#
loop_
_entity.id
_entity.type
_entity.pdbx_description
1 polymer ?
#
loop_
_entity_poly.entity_id
_entity_poly.type
_entity_poly.pdbx_seq_one_letter_code
_entity_poly.pdbx_strand_id
1 'polypeptide(L)'
;LHRRQRQMCIRDSFKREARPTESETLISRLIDRPIRPLFPDEFKNEVQLLPTVISYDKENEPDILSIIASSAALAISGMPFMGPVGASRVGFIKGKYVLNPSKKELEESKLDLVVAGTKDAVLMVESEANGLTEEEMLNAVKFGHEGFVPVIEMIEDLAKECRKPEWIVEKKDLSEIKKKLEEEFTEDLKKAFSTRDKQDRSNQISEITEKAKKLYEENENYTDLDVNSQLKNLEKSIVRTDILKNKNRIDGRGLAAVSYTHLTLPTMELV
;
A
#
# COMPACT_ATOMS: atom_id res chain seq x y z
N LEU A 1 9.27 -2.07 11.71
CA LEU A 1 9.82 -2.01 10.36
C LEU A 1 10.52 -0.68 10.19
N HIS A 2 11.81 -0.68 10.50
CA HIS A 2 12.62 0.50 10.39
C HIS A 2 12.83 0.88 8.93
N ARG A 3 12.38 2.05 8.66
CA ARG A 3 12.63 2.97 7.59
C ARG A 3 14.11 3.15 7.27
N ARG A 4 14.78 2.18 6.73
CA ARG A 4 15.83 2.47 5.77
C ARG A 4 15.17 2.41 4.41
N GLN A 5 14.40 3.42 4.15
CA GLN A 5 13.92 3.71 2.81
C GLN A 5 15.13 4.05 1.98
N ARG A 6 15.45 3.19 1.25
CA ARG A 6 15.67 3.06 -0.16
C ARG A 6 15.85 4.37 -0.83
N GLN A 7 17.05 4.72 -0.91
CA GLN A 7 17.51 5.75 -1.79
C GLN A 7 17.36 5.22 -3.20
N MET A 8 16.39 5.73 -3.92
CA MET A 8 16.52 5.79 -5.35
C MET A 8 17.65 6.76 -5.61
N CYS A 9 18.82 6.22 -5.84
CA CYS A 9 19.94 7.03 -6.24
C CYS A 9 19.82 7.32 -7.73
N ILE A 10 19.16 8.41 -8.08
CA ILE A 10 19.60 9.15 -9.24
C ILE A 10 20.88 9.81 -8.76
N ARG A 11 22.00 9.10 -8.90
CA ARG A 11 23.29 9.68 -8.59
C ARG A 11 23.68 10.63 -9.68
N ASP A 12 23.59 11.88 -9.36
CA ASP A 12 24.60 12.78 -9.84
C ASP A 12 25.73 12.79 -8.77
N SER A 13 26.87 12.28 -9.15
CA SER A 13 28.01 12.11 -8.29
C SER A 13 28.42 13.45 -7.70
N PHE A 14 28.45 13.62 -6.39
CA PHE A 14 29.54 14.35 -5.73
C PHE A 14 29.43 14.30 -4.21
N LYS A 15 30.38 13.63 -3.64
CA LYS A 15 31.08 13.81 -2.35
C LYS A 15 30.34 13.72 -1.03
N ARG A 16 29.05 13.92 -0.92
CA ARG A 16 28.26 13.61 0.27
C ARG A 16 26.86 13.28 -0.17
N GLU A 17 26.42 12.09 0.13
CA GLU A 17 25.01 11.73 0.03
C GLU A 17 24.23 12.66 0.96
N ALA A 18 23.56 13.64 0.40
CA ALA A 18 22.58 14.45 1.09
C ALA A 18 21.31 13.60 1.37
N ARG A 19 20.41 14.14 2.14
CA ARG A 19 19.06 13.55 2.25
C ARG A 19 18.43 13.51 0.85
N PRO A 20 17.63 12.47 0.53
CA PRO A 20 16.88 12.42 -0.72
C PRO A 20 16.11 13.72 -0.95
N THR A 21 16.06 14.18 -2.17
CA THR A 21 15.21 15.30 -2.57
C THR A 21 13.75 14.95 -2.39
N GLU A 22 12.87 15.93 -2.40
CA GLU A 22 11.42 15.71 -2.33
C GLU A 22 10.93 14.84 -3.48
N SER A 23 11.40 15.11 -4.71
CA SER A 23 11.08 14.33 -5.89
C SER A 23 11.52 12.86 -5.76
N GLU A 24 12.75 12.60 -5.30
CA GLU A 24 13.25 11.24 -5.05
C GLU A 24 12.41 10.50 -4.00
N THR A 25 11.98 11.23 -2.97
CA THR A 25 11.12 10.67 -1.93
C THR A 25 9.74 10.29 -2.48
N LEU A 26 9.15 11.13 -3.33
CA LEU A 26 7.86 10.85 -3.98
C LEU A 26 7.97 9.66 -4.93
N ILE A 27 8.99 9.59 -5.77
CA ILE A 27 9.21 8.47 -6.68
C ILE A 27 9.45 7.17 -5.90
N SER A 28 10.22 7.22 -4.82
CA SER A 28 10.39 6.06 -3.93
C SER A 28 9.06 5.54 -3.38
N ARG A 29 8.14 6.45 -3.04
CA ARG A 29 6.79 6.08 -2.59
C ARG A 29 5.94 5.50 -3.72
N LEU A 30 6.04 6.03 -4.92
CA LEU A 30 5.35 5.47 -6.11
C LEU A 30 5.75 4.02 -6.36
N ILE A 31 7.02 3.67 -6.16
CA ILE A 31 7.51 2.30 -6.31
C ILE A 31 7.07 1.41 -5.15
N ASP A 32 7.20 1.90 -3.92
CA ASP A 32 6.95 1.12 -2.70
C ASP A 32 5.46 0.76 -2.51
N ARG A 33 4.56 1.67 -2.82
CA ARG A 33 3.12 1.52 -2.54
C ARG A 33 2.46 0.35 -3.27
N PRO A 34 2.68 0.11 -4.58
CA PRO A 34 2.10 -1.03 -5.26
C PRO A 34 2.84 -2.35 -4.99
N ILE A 35 4.12 -2.31 -4.63
CA ILE A 35 4.97 -3.50 -4.44
C ILE A 35 4.82 -4.10 -3.04
N ARG A 36 4.80 -3.27 -2.02
CA ARG A 36 4.80 -3.72 -0.62
C ARG A 36 3.64 -4.66 -0.27
N PRO A 37 2.38 -4.42 -0.69
CA PRO A 37 1.26 -5.30 -0.36
C PRO A 37 1.34 -6.69 -0.97
N LEU A 38 2.21 -6.90 -1.95
CA LEU A 38 2.36 -8.16 -2.67
C LEU A 38 3.40 -9.10 -2.05
N PHE A 39 3.93 -8.76 -0.89
CA PHE A 39 4.72 -9.70 -0.09
C PHE A 39 3.85 -10.35 0.98
N PRO A 40 3.93 -11.67 1.17
CA PRO A 40 3.17 -12.36 2.20
C PRO A 40 3.62 -11.88 3.60
N ASP A 41 2.67 -11.89 4.54
CA ASP A 41 2.91 -11.42 5.92
C ASP A 41 3.98 -12.24 6.65
N GLU A 42 4.20 -13.48 6.24
CA GLU A 42 5.20 -14.37 6.80
C GLU A 42 6.63 -14.01 6.38
N PHE A 43 6.78 -13.30 5.27
CA PHE A 43 8.08 -12.87 4.77
C PHE A 43 8.59 -11.65 5.55
N LYS A 44 9.50 -11.87 6.49
CA LYS A 44 10.02 -10.82 7.42
C LYS A 44 11.36 -10.22 7.00
N ASN A 45 11.94 -10.67 5.92
CA ASN A 45 13.23 -10.20 5.44
C ASN A 45 13.12 -8.77 4.90
N GLU A 46 14.18 -7.99 5.08
CA GLU A 46 14.29 -6.68 4.43
C GLU A 46 14.49 -6.86 2.93
N VAL A 47 13.75 -6.09 2.14
CA VAL A 47 13.90 -5.99 0.69
C VAL A 47 14.35 -4.59 0.33
N GLN A 48 15.42 -4.48 -0.41
CA GLN A 48 15.93 -3.22 -0.91
C GLN A 48 15.89 -3.20 -2.44
N LEU A 49 15.22 -2.19 -3.00
CA LEU A 49 15.16 -1.92 -4.43
C LEU A 49 15.97 -0.67 -4.73
N LEU A 50 16.90 -0.77 -5.66
CA LEU A 50 17.80 0.31 -6.05
C LEU A 50 17.72 0.55 -7.57
N PRO A 51 16.65 1.17 -8.07
CA PRO A 51 16.59 1.56 -9.48
C PRO A 51 17.64 2.63 -9.77
N THR A 52 18.41 2.42 -10.84
CA THR A 52 19.43 3.37 -11.29
C THR A 52 19.11 3.79 -12.71
N VAL A 53 18.94 5.09 -12.94
CA VAL A 53 18.75 5.66 -14.27
C VAL A 53 20.11 5.76 -14.96
N ILE A 54 20.31 4.97 -16.02
CA ILE A 54 21.57 4.93 -16.78
C ILE A 54 21.59 5.98 -17.88
N SER A 55 20.42 6.24 -18.50
CA SER A 55 20.26 7.21 -19.57
C SER A 55 18.92 7.90 -19.45
N TYR A 56 18.86 9.18 -19.73
CA TYR A 56 17.66 10.01 -19.64
C TYR A 56 17.63 11.05 -20.77
N ASP A 57 16.55 11.05 -21.54
CA ASP A 57 16.33 11.93 -22.69
C ASP A 57 15.78 13.32 -22.31
N LYS A 58 15.36 13.52 -21.05
CA LYS A 58 14.70 14.70 -20.50
C LYS A 58 13.28 14.95 -21.03
N GLU A 59 12.73 14.07 -21.82
CA GLU A 59 11.37 14.14 -22.35
C GLU A 59 10.43 13.15 -21.64
N ASN A 60 10.94 11.97 -21.28
CA ASN A 60 10.16 10.90 -20.64
C ASN A 60 10.62 10.72 -19.19
N GLU A 61 9.72 10.87 -18.23
CA GLU A 61 10.06 10.69 -16.81
C GLU A 61 10.35 9.22 -16.50
N PRO A 62 11.42 8.92 -15.74
CA PRO A 62 11.88 7.54 -15.51
C PRO A 62 11.10 6.81 -14.40
N ASP A 63 10.13 7.43 -13.76
CA ASP A 63 9.40 6.89 -12.62
C ASP A 63 8.59 5.65 -12.96
N ILE A 64 7.82 5.66 -14.05
CA ILE A 64 7.05 4.50 -14.52
C ILE A 64 7.98 3.34 -14.86
N LEU A 65 9.08 3.62 -15.57
CA LEU A 65 10.09 2.61 -15.89
C LEU A 65 10.73 2.04 -14.64
N SER A 66 10.94 2.87 -13.61
CA SER A 66 11.49 2.43 -12.32
C SER A 66 10.55 1.47 -11.58
N ILE A 67 9.24 1.67 -11.65
CA ILE A 67 8.25 0.74 -11.09
C ILE A 67 8.33 -0.60 -11.84
N ILE A 68 8.29 -0.55 -13.18
CA ILE A 68 8.33 -1.73 -14.05
C ILE A 68 9.63 -2.53 -13.85
N ALA A 69 10.77 -1.85 -13.84
CA ALA A 69 12.09 -2.47 -13.63
C ALA A 69 12.19 -3.13 -12.25
N SER A 70 11.67 -2.46 -11.21
CA SER A 70 11.61 -3.01 -9.85
C SER A 70 10.75 -4.26 -9.78
N SER A 71 9.60 -4.24 -10.45
CA SER A 71 8.69 -5.38 -10.55
C SER A 71 9.33 -6.55 -11.29
N ALA A 72 9.99 -6.30 -12.41
CA ALA A 72 10.71 -7.32 -13.18
C ALA A 72 11.84 -7.94 -12.35
N ALA A 73 12.64 -7.12 -11.66
CA ALA A 73 13.71 -7.59 -10.79
C ALA A 73 13.19 -8.51 -9.67
N LEU A 74 12.05 -8.17 -9.08
CA LEU A 74 11.39 -9.01 -8.06
C LEU A 74 10.86 -10.31 -8.65
N ALA A 75 10.23 -10.26 -9.81
CA ALA A 75 9.67 -11.43 -10.48
C ALA A 75 10.74 -12.50 -10.81
N ILE A 76 11.96 -12.07 -11.17
CA ILE A 76 13.07 -12.97 -11.47
C ILE A 76 13.91 -13.36 -10.26
N SER A 77 13.75 -12.69 -9.11
CA SER A 77 14.61 -12.86 -7.94
C SER A 77 14.39 -14.17 -7.18
N GLY A 78 13.24 -14.82 -7.36
CA GLY A 78 12.83 -15.98 -6.58
C GLY A 78 12.24 -15.63 -5.19
N MET A 79 12.22 -14.37 -4.79
CA MET A 79 11.52 -13.94 -3.57
C MET A 79 10.01 -14.20 -3.67
N PRO A 80 9.31 -14.39 -2.52
CA PRO A 80 7.86 -14.65 -2.49
C PRO A 80 7.07 -13.40 -2.81
N PHE A 81 7.13 -12.97 -4.05
CA PHE A 81 6.46 -11.78 -4.58
C PHE A 81 5.23 -12.19 -5.38
N MET A 82 4.04 -11.74 -4.96
CA MET A 82 2.75 -12.08 -5.59
C MET A 82 2.40 -11.14 -6.76
N GLY A 83 3.43 -10.55 -7.41
CA GLY A 83 3.30 -9.79 -8.65
C GLY A 83 3.38 -10.67 -9.87
N PRO A 84 3.66 -10.10 -11.05
CA PRO A 84 4.26 -8.77 -11.25
C PRO A 84 3.29 -7.59 -11.17
N VAL A 85 3.87 -6.40 -11.09
CA VAL A 85 3.19 -5.10 -11.12
C VAL A 85 3.53 -4.40 -12.43
N GLY A 86 2.50 -3.91 -13.11
CA GLY A 86 2.64 -2.95 -14.18
C GLY A 86 2.31 -1.54 -13.70
N ALA A 87 2.75 -0.56 -14.46
CA ALA A 87 2.43 0.84 -14.21
C ALA A 87 2.32 1.62 -15.53
N SER A 88 1.52 2.67 -15.51
CA SER A 88 1.40 3.62 -16.62
C SER A 88 1.07 5.01 -16.10
N ARG A 89 1.40 6.01 -16.89
CA ARG A 89 0.94 7.38 -16.70
C ARG A 89 -0.16 7.70 -17.71
N VAL A 90 -1.19 8.40 -17.28
CA VAL A 90 -2.32 8.80 -18.13
C VAL A 90 -2.48 10.31 -18.08
N GLY A 91 -2.44 10.93 -19.24
CA GLY A 91 -2.82 12.33 -19.45
C GLY A 91 -4.22 12.44 -20.04
N PHE A 92 -4.82 13.64 -19.92
CA PHE A 92 -6.08 13.99 -20.55
C PHE A 92 -5.94 15.30 -21.32
N ILE A 93 -5.79 15.19 -22.63
CA ILE A 93 -5.46 16.30 -23.54
C ILE A 93 -6.54 16.44 -24.60
N LYS A 94 -7.13 17.62 -24.72
CA LYS A 94 -8.17 17.92 -25.73
C LYS A 94 -9.31 16.89 -25.77
N GLY A 95 -9.72 16.38 -24.58
CA GLY A 95 -10.80 15.41 -24.47
C GLY A 95 -10.43 13.95 -24.78
N LYS A 96 -9.13 13.63 -24.85
CA LYS A 96 -8.65 12.26 -25.12
C LYS A 96 -7.64 11.83 -24.05
N TYR A 97 -7.70 10.54 -23.71
CA TYR A 97 -6.67 9.93 -22.86
C TYR A 97 -5.42 9.64 -23.66
N VAL A 98 -4.27 9.95 -23.09
CA VAL A 98 -2.94 9.69 -23.67
C VAL A 98 -2.17 8.82 -22.68
N LEU A 99 -1.66 7.68 -23.17
CA LEU A 99 -0.85 6.77 -22.37
C LEU A 99 0.61 7.22 -22.39
N ASN A 100 1.21 7.31 -21.21
CA ASN A 100 2.60 7.72 -21.02
C ASN A 100 2.96 9.00 -21.78
N PRO A 101 2.23 10.10 -21.53
CA PRO A 101 2.49 11.38 -22.19
C PRO A 101 3.89 11.88 -21.89
N SER A 102 4.52 12.51 -22.86
CA SER A 102 5.79 13.23 -22.68
C SER A 102 5.62 14.42 -21.74
N LYS A 103 6.72 14.94 -21.23
CA LYS A 103 6.72 16.09 -20.32
C LYS A 103 6.01 17.33 -20.93
N LYS A 104 6.21 17.56 -22.22
CA LYS A 104 5.54 18.67 -22.94
C LYS A 104 4.03 18.45 -23.06
N GLU A 105 3.60 17.22 -23.28
CA GLU A 105 2.19 16.86 -23.34
C GLU A 105 1.52 16.97 -21.97
N LEU A 106 2.24 16.68 -20.89
CA LEU A 106 1.74 16.86 -19.52
C LEU A 106 1.47 18.33 -19.18
N GLU A 107 2.27 19.27 -19.69
CA GLU A 107 2.04 20.71 -19.49
C GLU A 107 0.69 21.18 -20.06
N GLU A 108 0.19 20.55 -21.13
CA GLU A 108 -1.12 20.83 -21.73
C GLU A 108 -2.25 19.95 -21.14
N SER A 109 -1.90 18.97 -20.31
CA SER A 109 -2.85 17.99 -19.80
C SER A 109 -3.66 18.51 -18.61
N LYS A 110 -4.94 18.16 -18.57
CA LYS A 110 -5.80 18.37 -17.40
C LYS A 110 -5.67 17.27 -16.35
N LEU A 111 -4.91 16.23 -16.64
CA LEU A 111 -4.71 15.06 -15.77
C LEU A 111 -3.26 14.61 -15.84
N ASP A 112 -2.65 14.44 -14.69
CA ASP A 112 -1.45 13.64 -14.49
C ASP A 112 -1.83 12.51 -13.53
N LEU A 113 -2.02 11.31 -14.07
CA LEU A 113 -2.47 10.14 -13.31
C LEU A 113 -1.47 9.01 -13.47
N VAL A 114 -0.90 8.56 -12.37
CA VAL A 114 -0.11 7.32 -12.31
C VAL A 114 -1.00 6.20 -11.79
N VAL A 115 -1.09 5.12 -12.56
CA VAL A 115 -1.80 3.90 -12.20
C VAL A 115 -0.82 2.74 -12.14
N ALA A 116 -0.86 1.97 -11.07
CA ALA A 116 -0.06 0.76 -10.94
C ALA A 116 -0.88 -0.38 -10.31
N GLY A 117 -0.63 -1.60 -10.74
CA GLY A 117 -1.37 -2.75 -10.25
C GLY A 117 -0.91 -4.07 -10.85
N THR A 118 -1.63 -5.12 -10.50
CA THR A 118 -1.51 -6.45 -11.11
C THR A 118 -2.42 -6.57 -12.33
N LYS A 119 -2.38 -7.72 -12.99
CA LYS A 119 -3.24 -8.00 -14.15
C LYS A 119 -4.73 -7.86 -13.80
N ASP A 120 -5.12 -8.22 -12.59
CA ASP A 120 -6.52 -8.33 -12.17
C ASP A 120 -7.01 -7.14 -11.33
N ALA A 121 -6.10 -6.32 -10.80
CA ALA A 121 -6.47 -5.27 -9.86
C ALA A 121 -5.53 -4.06 -9.88
N VAL A 122 -6.11 -2.88 -9.70
CA VAL A 122 -5.37 -1.65 -9.44
C VAL A 122 -4.98 -1.60 -7.97
N LEU A 123 -3.70 -1.40 -7.68
CA LEU A 123 -3.15 -1.34 -6.32
C LEU A 123 -2.84 0.09 -5.89
N MET A 124 -2.49 0.95 -6.84
CA MET A 124 -2.12 2.33 -6.55
C MET A 124 -2.63 3.25 -7.65
N VAL A 125 -3.16 4.38 -7.22
CA VAL A 125 -3.42 5.55 -8.05
C VAL A 125 -2.83 6.78 -7.36
N GLU A 126 -2.22 7.66 -8.13
CA GLU A 126 -1.74 8.97 -7.70
C GLU A 126 -2.08 9.96 -8.79
N SER A 127 -2.80 11.03 -8.49
CA SER A 127 -3.26 11.94 -9.54
C SER A 127 -3.28 13.39 -9.11
N GLU A 128 -3.00 14.23 -10.09
CA GLU A 128 -3.32 15.66 -10.10
C GLU A 128 -4.29 15.92 -11.26
N ALA A 129 -5.46 16.50 -10.94
CA ALA A 129 -6.53 16.69 -11.93
C ALA A 129 -7.13 18.09 -11.84
N ASN A 130 -7.43 18.69 -12.98
CA ASN A 130 -8.02 20.01 -13.09
C ASN A 130 -9.45 19.93 -13.65
N GLY A 131 -10.43 19.86 -12.75
CA GLY A 131 -11.85 19.97 -13.07
C GLY A 131 -12.42 18.81 -13.89
N LEU A 132 -11.91 17.60 -13.74
CA LEU A 132 -12.46 16.40 -14.37
C LEU A 132 -13.62 15.81 -13.55
N THR A 133 -14.55 15.17 -14.22
CA THR A 133 -15.67 14.44 -13.60
C THR A 133 -15.22 13.10 -13.04
N GLU A 134 -16.00 12.53 -12.11
CA GLU A 134 -15.74 11.19 -11.56
C GLU A 134 -15.71 10.11 -12.65
N GLU A 135 -16.58 10.23 -13.66
CA GLU A 135 -16.62 9.30 -14.79
C GLU A 135 -15.36 9.37 -15.64
N GLU A 136 -14.89 10.58 -15.95
CA GLU A 136 -13.61 10.79 -16.67
C GLU A 136 -12.44 10.22 -15.88
N MET A 137 -12.40 10.43 -14.56
CA MET A 137 -11.35 9.86 -13.70
C MET A 137 -11.40 8.33 -13.66
N LEU A 138 -12.58 7.74 -13.55
CA LEU A 138 -12.73 6.28 -13.56
C LEU A 138 -12.27 5.66 -14.89
N ASN A 139 -12.65 6.32 -16.01
CA ASN A 139 -12.24 5.87 -17.32
C ASN A 139 -10.73 6.04 -17.54
N ALA A 140 -10.12 7.09 -17.00
CA ALA A 140 -8.66 7.26 -17.03
C ALA A 140 -7.93 6.13 -16.29
N VAL A 141 -8.42 5.73 -15.11
CA VAL A 141 -7.85 4.59 -14.35
C VAL A 141 -7.97 3.29 -15.15
N LYS A 142 -9.12 3.02 -15.75
CA LYS A 142 -9.32 1.83 -16.60
C LYS A 142 -8.39 1.83 -17.80
N PHE A 143 -8.28 2.96 -18.50
CA PHE A 143 -7.39 3.15 -19.64
C PHE A 143 -5.91 2.89 -19.26
N GLY A 144 -5.48 3.41 -18.12
CA GLY A 144 -4.13 3.18 -17.61
C GLY A 144 -3.89 1.72 -17.25
N HIS A 145 -4.86 1.07 -16.59
CA HIS A 145 -4.78 -0.35 -16.25
C HIS A 145 -4.64 -1.23 -17.51
N GLU A 146 -5.52 -1.05 -18.48
CA GLU A 146 -5.45 -1.76 -19.76
C GLU A 146 -4.12 -1.51 -20.49
N GLY A 147 -3.60 -0.29 -20.39
CA GLY A 147 -2.35 0.12 -21.02
C GLY A 147 -1.10 -0.57 -20.49
N PHE A 148 -1.07 -0.98 -19.22
CA PHE A 148 0.10 -1.67 -18.66
C PHE A 148 -0.02 -3.21 -18.61
N VAL A 149 -1.17 -3.80 -18.88
CA VAL A 149 -1.32 -5.26 -18.92
C VAL A 149 -0.29 -5.94 -19.84
N PRO A 150 0.00 -5.44 -21.06
CA PRO A 150 1.04 -6.03 -21.90
C PRO A 150 2.44 -6.05 -21.28
N VAL A 151 2.73 -5.03 -20.43
CA VAL A 151 4.01 -4.97 -19.69
C VAL A 151 4.09 -6.09 -18.65
N ILE A 152 3.00 -6.39 -17.98
CA ILE A 152 2.92 -7.50 -17.03
C ILE A 152 3.20 -8.82 -17.75
N GLU A 153 2.58 -9.05 -18.89
CA GLU A 153 2.78 -10.27 -19.69
C GLU A 153 4.25 -10.41 -20.14
N MET A 154 4.87 -9.31 -20.54
CA MET A 154 6.30 -9.30 -20.87
C MET A 154 7.19 -9.66 -19.65
N ILE A 155 6.86 -9.18 -18.46
CA ILE A 155 7.59 -9.52 -17.23
C ILE A 155 7.38 -11.00 -16.88
N GLU A 156 6.17 -11.52 -17.03
CA GLU A 156 5.88 -12.95 -16.81
C GLU A 156 6.68 -13.85 -17.75
N ASP A 157 6.79 -13.47 -19.02
CA ASP A 157 7.57 -14.22 -20.00
C ASP A 157 9.07 -14.16 -19.66
N LEU A 158 9.59 -13.00 -19.30
CA LEU A 158 10.97 -12.87 -18.80
C LEU A 158 11.21 -13.76 -17.56
N ALA A 159 10.27 -13.78 -16.64
CA ALA A 159 10.37 -14.59 -15.43
C ALA A 159 10.40 -16.10 -15.74
N LYS A 160 9.67 -16.57 -16.75
CA LYS A 160 9.71 -17.98 -17.18
C LYS A 160 11.10 -18.42 -17.61
N GLU A 161 11.87 -17.50 -18.22
CA GLU A 161 13.21 -17.81 -18.75
C GLU A 161 14.32 -17.64 -17.70
N CYS A 162 14.20 -16.66 -16.79
CA CYS A 162 15.30 -16.19 -15.96
C CYS A 162 15.07 -16.31 -14.46
N ARG A 163 13.92 -16.81 -13.99
CA ARG A 163 13.58 -16.85 -12.57
C ARG A 163 14.56 -17.72 -11.78
N LYS A 164 15.07 -17.18 -10.68
CA LYS A 164 15.84 -17.95 -9.70
C LYS A 164 14.95 -18.91 -8.93
N PRO A 165 15.54 -19.94 -8.28
CA PRO A 165 14.80 -20.85 -7.41
C PRO A 165 14.00 -20.07 -6.35
N GLU A 166 12.79 -20.54 -6.08
CA GLU A 166 11.92 -19.88 -5.10
C GLU A 166 12.46 -19.98 -3.69
N TRP A 167 12.37 -18.88 -2.96
CA TRP A 167 12.57 -18.88 -1.54
C TRP A 167 11.40 -19.55 -0.83
N ILE A 168 11.72 -20.59 -0.07
CA ILE A 168 10.75 -21.27 0.76
C ILE A 168 10.57 -20.44 2.04
N VAL A 169 9.37 -19.93 2.24
CA VAL A 169 8.98 -19.25 3.49
C VAL A 169 8.25 -20.26 4.35
N GLU A 170 8.84 -20.59 5.49
CA GLU A 170 8.18 -21.46 6.47
C GLU A 170 6.97 -20.73 7.06
N LYS A 171 5.78 -21.31 6.88
CA LYS A 171 4.57 -20.84 7.52
C LYS A 171 4.42 -21.48 8.88
N LYS A 172 4.46 -20.68 9.91
CA LYS A 172 4.14 -21.14 11.27
C LYS A 172 2.64 -21.39 11.35
N ASP A 173 2.23 -22.57 11.76
CA ASP A 173 0.81 -22.85 11.98
C ASP A 173 0.34 -22.18 13.28
N LEU A 174 -0.48 -21.16 13.12
CA LEU A 174 -1.06 -20.38 14.20
C LEU A 174 -2.55 -20.70 14.41
N SER A 175 -3.05 -21.79 13.82
CA SER A 175 -4.48 -22.13 13.84
C SER A 175 -5.00 -22.45 15.24
N GLU A 176 -4.19 -23.07 16.08
CA GLU A 176 -4.58 -23.39 17.47
C GLU A 176 -4.69 -22.14 18.33
N ILE A 177 -3.67 -21.26 18.29
CA ILE A 177 -3.71 -20.02 19.05
C ILE A 177 -4.84 -19.11 18.60
N LYS A 178 -5.09 -19.05 17.29
CA LYS A 178 -6.22 -18.30 16.73
C LYS A 178 -7.54 -18.75 17.33
N LYS A 179 -7.82 -20.05 17.35
CA LYS A 179 -9.07 -20.60 17.94
C LYS A 179 -9.21 -20.28 19.42
N LYS A 180 -8.14 -20.47 20.19
CA LYS A 180 -8.16 -20.17 21.63
C LYS A 180 -8.41 -18.69 21.90
N LEU A 181 -7.75 -17.79 21.18
CA LEU A 181 -7.97 -16.35 21.31
C LEU A 181 -9.40 -15.96 20.87
N GLU A 182 -9.96 -16.61 19.85
CA GLU A 182 -11.34 -16.40 19.43
C GLU A 182 -12.33 -16.85 20.52
N GLU A 183 -12.10 -17.97 21.16
CA GLU A 183 -12.98 -18.50 22.23
C GLU A 183 -12.91 -17.62 23.49
N GLU A 184 -11.71 -17.18 23.89
CA GLU A 184 -11.51 -16.47 25.16
C GLU A 184 -11.80 -14.98 25.10
N PHE A 185 -11.40 -14.30 24.00
CA PHE A 185 -11.40 -12.83 23.95
C PHE A 185 -12.45 -12.20 23.03
N THR A 186 -13.21 -12.98 22.27
CA THR A 186 -14.20 -12.40 21.32
C THR A 186 -15.24 -11.53 22.03
N GLU A 187 -15.80 -12.00 23.15
CA GLU A 187 -16.85 -11.24 23.86
C GLU A 187 -16.29 -9.99 24.55
N ASP A 188 -15.10 -10.06 25.09
CA ASP A 188 -14.46 -8.90 25.73
C ASP A 188 -14.09 -7.84 24.69
N LEU A 189 -13.57 -8.25 23.55
CA LEU A 189 -13.30 -7.34 22.43
C LEU A 189 -14.58 -6.70 21.88
N LYS A 190 -15.66 -7.45 21.72
CA LYS A 190 -16.96 -6.88 21.30
C LYS A 190 -17.45 -5.81 22.26
N LYS A 191 -17.34 -6.05 23.58
CA LYS A 191 -17.69 -5.04 24.61
C LYS A 191 -16.80 -3.81 24.49
N ALA A 192 -15.49 -3.99 24.36
CA ALA A 192 -14.55 -2.89 24.18
C ALA A 192 -14.91 -2.05 22.93
N PHE A 193 -15.20 -2.69 21.79
CA PHE A 193 -15.57 -1.99 20.57
C PHE A 193 -16.97 -1.34 20.60
N SER A 194 -17.84 -1.70 21.53
CA SER A 194 -19.11 -1.01 21.77
C SER A 194 -18.95 0.31 22.52
N THR A 195 -17.80 0.53 23.16
CA THR A 195 -17.47 1.79 23.88
C THR A 195 -17.18 2.91 22.88
N ARG A 196 -17.95 3.99 22.92
CA ARG A 196 -17.82 5.11 21.96
C ARG A 196 -16.63 5.99 22.24
N ASP A 197 -16.29 6.20 23.51
CA ASP A 197 -15.12 6.99 23.84
C ASP A 197 -13.84 6.30 23.35
N LYS A 198 -12.99 7.08 22.68
CA LYS A 198 -11.77 6.54 22.05
C LYS A 198 -10.73 6.11 23.09
N GLN A 199 -10.60 6.89 24.18
CA GLN A 199 -9.58 6.63 25.19
C GLN A 199 -9.95 5.40 26.03
N ASP A 200 -11.20 5.32 26.47
CA ASP A 200 -11.71 4.19 27.26
C ASP A 200 -11.64 2.91 26.46
N ARG A 201 -12.04 2.95 25.19
CA ARG A 201 -11.90 1.81 24.28
C ARG A 201 -10.46 1.36 24.11
N SER A 202 -9.54 2.30 23.92
CA SER A 202 -8.11 2.00 23.79
C SER A 202 -7.55 1.35 25.06
N ASN A 203 -7.92 1.85 26.23
CA ASN A 203 -7.50 1.31 27.51
C ASN A 203 -8.01 -0.15 27.68
N GLN A 204 -9.29 -0.40 27.40
CA GLN A 204 -9.87 -1.75 27.46
C GLN A 204 -9.18 -2.73 26.52
N ILE A 205 -8.90 -2.32 25.27
CA ILE A 205 -8.16 -3.15 24.30
C ILE A 205 -6.74 -3.44 24.79
N SER A 206 -6.08 -2.46 25.38
CA SER A 206 -4.73 -2.64 25.94
C SER A 206 -4.74 -3.64 27.11
N GLU A 207 -5.72 -3.57 28.00
CA GLU A 207 -5.87 -4.53 29.10
C GLU A 207 -6.11 -5.96 28.59
N ILE A 208 -6.96 -6.13 27.56
CA ILE A 208 -7.21 -7.42 26.93
C ILE A 208 -5.91 -7.96 26.28
N THR A 209 -5.16 -7.08 25.61
CA THR A 209 -3.89 -7.45 24.97
C THR A 209 -2.86 -7.93 26.00
N GLU A 210 -2.75 -7.23 27.12
CA GLU A 210 -1.84 -7.63 28.21
C GLU A 210 -2.29 -8.95 28.88
N LYS A 211 -3.58 -9.16 29.05
CA LYS A 211 -4.10 -10.47 29.55
C LYS A 211 -3.77 -11.60 28.59
N ALA A 212 -3.97 -11.37 27.28
CA ALA A 212 -3.65 -12.36 26.26
C ALA A 212 -2.15 -12.71 26.24
N LYS A 213 -1.27 -11.72 26.33
CA LYS A 213 0.17 -11.97 26.42
C LYS A 213 0.55 -12.80 27.63
N LYS A 214 0.05 -12.46 28.82
CA LYS A 214 0.35 -13.20 30.07
C LYS A 214 -0.10 -14.66 30.02
N LEU A 215 -1.23 -14.95 29.35
CA LEU A 215 -1.74 -16.31 29.17
C LEU A 215 -0.80 -17.20 28.34
N TYR A 216 -0.04 -16.59 27.43
CA TYR A 216 0.84 -17.31 26.51
C TYR A 216 2.33 -17.10 26.80
N GLU A 217 2.69 -16.34 27.86
CA GLU A 217 4.07 -16.03 28.24
C GLU A 217 4.89 -17.29 28.58
N GLU A 218 4.24 -18.32 29.14
CA GLU A 218 4.86 -19.58 29.48
C GLU A 218 4.90 -20.61 28.33
N ASN A 219 4.35 -20.23 27.15
CA ASN A 219 4.23 -21.14 26.02
C ASN A 219 5.39 -20.94 25.04
N GLU A 220 6.40 -21.80 25.09
CA GLU A 220 7.60 -21.75 24.24
C GLU A 220 7.29 -21.81 22.72
N ASN A 221 6.10 -22.24 22.32
CA ASN A 221 5.73 -22.40 20.92
C ASN A 221 5.29 -21.10 20.24
N TYR A 222 4.91 -20.07 21.01
CA TYR A 222 4.38 -18.82 20.47
C TYR A 222 5.13 -17.62 21.02
N THR A 223 5.42 -16.67 20.15
CA THR A 223 6.03 -15.40 20.55
C THR A 223 4.96 -14.36 20.83
N ASP A 224 5.30 -13.34 21.60
CA ASP A 224 4.43 -12.16 21.81
C ASP A 224 3.96 -11.52 20.49
N LEU A 225 4.80 -11.59 19.46
CA LEU A 225 4.45 -11.10 18.13
C LEU A 225 3.36 -11.94 17.47
N ASP A 226 3.39 -13.25 17.65
CA ASP A 226 2.37 -14.16 17.13
C ASP A 226 1.02 -13.90 17.82
N VAL A 227 1.02 -13.80 19.15
CA VAL A 227 -0.18 -13.48 19.95
C VAL A 227 -0.78 -12.14 19.52
N ASN A 228 0.04 -11.09 19.47
CA ASN A 228 -0.41 -9.76 19.05
C ASN A 228 -0.96 -9.75 17.60
N SER A 229 -0.33 -10.49 16.70
CA SER A 229 -0.76 -10.59 15.32
C SER A 229 -2.15 -11.24 15.20
N GLN A 230 -2.36 -12.36 15.90
CA GLN A 230 -3.65 -13.06 15.89
C GLN A 230 -4.74 -12.26 16.61
N LEU A 231 -4.43 -11.59 17.71
CA LEU A 231 -5.37 -10.71 18.39
C LEU A 231 -5.82 -9.56 17.49
N LYS A 232 -4.90 -8.90 16.78
CA LYS A 232 -5.23 -7.86 15.79
C LYS A 232 -6.06 -8.39 14.62
N ASN A 233 -5.85 -9.63 14.19
CA ASN A 233 -6.68 -10.25 13.17
C ASN A 233 -8.10 -10.50 13.68
N LEU A 234 -8.26 -10.90 14.93
CA LEU A 234 -9.55 -11.05 15.60
C LEU A 234 -10.27 -9.70 15.73
N GLU A 235 -9.57 -8.66 16.18
CA GLU A 235 -10.09 -7.28 16.22
C GLU A 235 -10.60 -6.83 14.86
N LYS A 236 -9.81 -7.00 13.79
CA LYS A 236 -10.20 -6.69 12.42
C LYS A 236 -11.47 -7.44 12.01
N SER A 237 -11.55 -8.72 12.33
CA SER A 237 -12.69 -9.56 12.00
C SER A 237 -13.96 -9.07 12.69
N ILE A 238 -13.90 -8.78 14.00
CA ILE A 238 -15.02 -8.27 14.79
C ILE A 238 -15.51 -6.95 14.23
N VAL A 239 -14.60 -5.97 14.09
CA VAL A 239 -14.95 -4.62 13.64
C VAL A 239 -15.53 -4.61 12.23
N ARG A 240 -14.89 -5.33 11.30
CA ARG A 240 -15.38 -5.39 9.90
C ARG A 240 -16.73 -6.07 9.81
N THR A 241 -16.91 -7.17 10.54
CA THR A 241 -18.18 -7.89 10.57
C THR A 241 -19.30 -7.03 11.16
N ASP A 242 -19.01 -6.29 12.22
CA ASP A 242 -19.96 -5.40 12.85
C ASP A 242 -20.38 -4.25 11.93
N ILE A 243 -19.41 -3.60 11.28
CA ILE A 243 -19.69 -2.53 10.31
C ILE A 243 -20.54 -3.04 9.14
N LEU A 244 -20.24 -4.22 8.60
CA LEU A 244 -20.99 -4.80 7.49
C LEU A 244 -22.43 -5.17 7.87
N LYS A 245 -22.63 -5.70 9.09
CA LYS A 245 -23.94 -6.10 9.58
C LYS A 245 -24.79 -4.91 10.01
N ASN A 246 -24.25 -4.04 10.83
CA ASN A 246 -24.97 -2.95 11.49
C ASN A 246 -24.91 -1.63 10.71
N LYS A 247 -24.06 -1.54 9.69
CA LYS A 247 -23.85 -0.34 8.85
C LYS A 247 -23.48 0.92 9.65
N ASN A 248 -22.95 0.73 10.85
CA ASN A 248 -22.46 1.79 11.73
C ASN A 248 -20.95 1.67 11.94
N ARG A 249 -20.27 2.80 12.01
CA ARG A 249 -18.86 2.85 12.37
C ARG A 249 -18.68 2.75 13.89
N ILE A 250 -17.47 2.45 14.35
CA ILE A 250 -17.12 2.34 15.79
C ILE A 250 -17.50 3.60 16.58
N ASP A 251 -17.42 4.77 15.94
CA ASP A 251 -17.79 6.05 16.54
C ASP A 251 -19.31 6.34 16.55
N GLY A 252 -20.11 5.39 16.08
CA GLY A 252 -21.57 5.48 16.03
C GLY A 252 -22.12 6.24 14.82
N ARG A 253 -21.27 6.69 13.90
CA ARG A 253 -21.71 7.34 12.65
C ARG A 253 -22.12 6.31 11.60
N GLY A 254 -23.06 6.68 10.74
CA GLY A 254 -23.42 5.88 9.57
C GLY A 254 -22.31 5.86 8.51
N LEU A 255 -22.39 4.92 7.56
CA LEU A 255 -21.39 4.73 6.51
C LEU A 255 -21.19 5.95 5.61
N ALA A 256 -22.27 6.70 5.32
CA ALA A 256 -22.25 7.90 4.49
C ALA A 256 -21.83 9.19 5.25
N ALA A 257 -21.66 9.11 6.57
CA ALA A 257 -21.27 10.27 7.35
C ALA A 257 -19.81 10.68 7.07
N VAL A 258 -19.63 11.96 6.85
CA VAL A 258 -18.29 12.55 6.63
C VAL A 258 -17.46 12.46 7.91
N SER A 259 -16.20 12.05 7.79
CA SER A 259 -15.31 11.75 8.91
C SER A 259 -14.01 12.55 8.92
N TYR A 260 -13.98 13.75 8.36
CA TYR A 260 -12.81 14.59 8.53
C TYR A 260 -13.02 15.59 9.66
N THR A 261 -11.93 15.86 10.36
CA THR A 261 -11.88 16.92 11.35
C THR A 261 -11.78 18.25 10.61
N HIS A 262 -12.76 19.11 10.74
CA HIS A 262 -12.67 20.45 10.22
C HIS A 262 -11.76 21.26 11.18
N LEU A 263 -10.64 21.71 10.67
CA LEU A 263 -10.02 22.91 11.18
C LEU A 263 -10.84 24.08 10.64
N THR A 264 -11.83 24.53 11.39
CA THR A 264 -12.41 25.84 11.15
C THR A 264 -11.33 26.87 11.50
N LEU A 265 -10.69 27.43 10.48
CA LEU A 265 -9.96 28.66 10.68
C LEU A 265 -10.98 29.67 11.25
N PRO A 266 -10.62 30.40 12.34
CA PRO A 266 -11.47 31.48 12.82
C PRO A 266 -11.69 32.41 11.62
N THR A 267 -12.94 32.59 11.26
CA THR A 267 -13.32 33.60 10.27
C THR A 267 -12.86 34.91 10.84
N MET A 268 -11.77 35.44 10.31
CA MET A 268 -11.46 36.86 10.57
C MET A 268 -12.58 37.63 9.91
N GLU A 269 -13.52 38.12 10.71
CA GLU A 269 -14.39 39.19 10.28
C GLU A 269 -13.48 40.36 9.94
N LEU A 270 -13.32 40.61 8.65
CA LEU A 270 -12.76 41.85 8.16
C LEU A 270 -13.80 42.93 8.47
N VAL A 271 -13.57 43.70 9.52
CA VAL A 271 -14.25 44.95 9.80
C VAL A 271 -13.69 46.02 8.88
#